data_51e2476bdc4484c799354a7d04e39256
#
_entry.id   51e2476bdc4484c799354a7d04e39256
#
_cell.length_a   1.000
_cell.length_b   1.000
_cell.length_c   1.000
_cell.angle_alpha   90.00
_cell.angle_beta   90.00
_cell.angle_gamma   90.00
#
_symmetry.space_group_name_H-M   'P 1'
#
loop_
_entity.id
_entity.type
_entity.pdbx_description
1 polymer ?
#
loop_
_entity_poly.entity_id
_entity_poly.type
_entity_poly.pdbx_seq_one_letter_code
_entity_poly.pdbx_strand_id
1 'polypeptide(L)'
;MSQQPVRSLLLVEPDAAERRLIGTMASRAGWMVIGADGLETAVAVLRGPYGAEVRAAVLASWDKQDPAHIIDSLRSCRAELPVIVVTDNDSVPVALDAIRAGATDFLGRPIAPERLMESLSAVADRRRPSGELAPVIEKLAPALELDQLVGAAPDFRSALAVAAKAARNRLPILITGERGTGKETLARAIHAASLRCRGPLVSVDCKALPANVADSELFGHEAGAFPGAFQAKSGKMLEADGGSLLLDDIGALPIPTQEALDRALATGEVRPVGCNGSNSVDVRLIVTSTGALPGDFYEPLRERISVTTVQLPPLRERSGDLPALARHLLARFADQGLTNPLGIDNAALNVLMRFGWPGNVRQLASVLLRAGIDC
;
A
#
# COMPACT_ATOMS: atom_id res chain seq x y z
N MET A 1 15.27 -19.95 -28.04
CA MET A 1 15.09 -18.62 -27.42
C MET A 1 13.70 -18.14 -27.82
N SER A 2 12.70 -18.36 -26.95
CA SER A 2 11.32 -17.92 -27.21
C SER A 2 11.26 -16.40 -27.05
N GLN A 3 11.06 -15.67 -28.14
CA GLN A 3 10.75 -14.25 -28.08
C GLN A 3 9.45 -14.06 -27.27
N GLN A 4 9.54 -13.47 -26.09
CA GLN A 4 8.35 -13.02 -25.38
C GLN A 4 7.63 -11.98 -26.27
N PRO A 5 6.31 -12.06 -26.43
CA PRO A 5 5.58 -11.07 -27.22
C PRO A 5 5.81 -9.67 -26.63
N VAL A 6 6.19 -8.73 -27.48
CA VAL A 6 6.41 -7.33 -27.11
C VAL A 6 5.08 -6.79 -26.55
N ARG A 7 5.09 -6.38 -25.29
CA ARG A 7 3.90 -5.82 -24.61
C ARG A 7 3.92 -4.30 -24.78
N SER A 8 2.96 -3.74 -25.51
CA SER A 8 2.87 -2.30 -25.73
C SER A 8 1.94 -1.63 -24.72
N LEU A 9 2.40 -0.52 -24.14
CA LEU A 9 1.70 0.34 -23.18
C LEU A 9 1.41 1.69 -23.81
N LEU A 10 0.15 2.13 -23.77
CA LEU A 10 -0.23 3.51 -24.09
C LEU A 10 -0.10 4.37 -22.84
N LEU A 11 0.75 5.38 -22.86
CA LEU A 11 0.94 6.32 -21.76
C LEU A 11 0.42 7.69 -22.15
N VAL A 12 -0.66 8.11 -21.49
CA VAL A 12 -1.30 9.42 -21.71
C VAL A 12 -0.88 10.37 -20.59
N GLU A 13 -0.01 11.33 -20.91
CA GLU A 13 0.49 12.35 -19.99
C GLU A 13 0.89 13.59 -20.79
N PRO A 14 0.27 14.76 -20.54
CA PRO A 14 0.61 16.00 -21.22
C PRO A 14 2.03 16.49 -20.93
N ASP A 15 2.50 16.34 -19.68
CA ASP A 15 3.84 16.77 -19.29
C ASP A 15 4.91 15.85 -19.90
N ALA A 16 5.80 16.41 -20.70
CA ALA A 16 6.85 15.66 -21.40
C ALA A 16 7.92 15.09 -20.46
N ALA A 17 8.17 15.71 -19.30
CA ALA A 17 9.16 15.25 -18.34
C ALA A 17 8.59 14.06 -17.56
N GLU A 18 7.36 14.15 -17.09
CA GLU A 18 6.67 13.06 -16.41
C GLU A 18 6.41 11.88 -17.33
N ARG A 19 5.99 12.14 -18.58
CA ARG A 19 5.82 11.10 -19.59
C ARG A 19 7.11 10.31 -19.83
N ARG A 20 8.27 10.99 -19.85
CA ARG A 20 9.58 10.33 -19.94
C ARG A 20 9.91 9.51 -18.70
N LEU A 21 9.62 10.03 -17.50
CA LEU A 21 9.90 9.36 -16.25
C LEU A 21 9.10 8.06 -16.13
N ILE A 22 7.77 8.13 -16.28
CA ILE A 22 6.89 6.95 -16.23
C ILE A 22 7.22 5.97 -17.36
N GLY A 23 7.50 6.49 -18.55
CA GLY A 23 7.92 5.69 -19.70
C GLY A 23 9.20 4.91 -19.45
N THR A 24 10.19 5.51 -18.77
CA THR A 24 11.44 4.84 -18.40
C THR A 24 11.18 3.72 -17.39
N MET A 25 10.32 3.94 -16.39
CA MET A 25 9.93 2.93 -15.41
C MET A 25 9.25 1.74 -16.10
N ALA A 26 8.27 1.99 -16.98
CA ALA A 26 7.56 0.95 -17.71
C ALA A 26 8.48 0.18 -18.68
N SER A 27 9.43 0.87 -19.33
CA SER A 27 10.41 0.23 -20.23
C SER A 27 11.35 -0.71 -19.46
N ARG A 28 11.75 -0.37 -18.25
CA ARG A 28 12.53 -1.28 -17.37
C ARG A 28 11.73 -2.52 -16.97
N ALA A 29 10.41 -2.44 -16.96
CA ALA A 29 9.50 -3.57 -16.74
C ALA A 29 9.24 -4.41 -18.02
N GLY A 30 9.94 -4.12 -19.12
CA GLY A 30 9.82 -4.85 -20.39
C GLY A 30 8.64 -4.43 -21.26
N TRP A 31 8.09 -3.23 -21.04
CA TRP A 31 7.01 -2.68 -21.86
C TRP A 31 7.55 -1.73 -22.94
N MET A 32 7.00 -1.84 -24.13
CA MET A 32 7.21 -0.84 -25.19
C MET A 32 6.19 0.30 -24.97
N VAL A 33 6.68 1.50 -24.68
CA VAL A 33 5.81 2.63 -24.32
C VAL A 33 5.52 3.48 -25.55
N ILE A 34 4.23 3.71 -25.81
CA ILE A 34 3.71 4.63 -26.82
C ILE A 34 3.15 5.83 -26.06
N GLY A 35 3.82 6.97 -26.14
CA GLY A 35 3.41 8.19 -25.43
C GLY A 35 2.35 8.96 -26.22
N ALA A 36 1.36 9.46 -25.51
CA ALA A 36 0.36 10.42 -26.00
C ALA A 36 0.33 11.63 -25.07
N ASP A 37 0.15 12.82 -25.62
CA ASP A 37 0.10 14.08 -24.87
C ASP A 37 -1.35 14.48 -24.50
N GLY A 38 -2.33 13.72 -24.96
CA GLY A 38 -3.74 13.94 -24.66
C GLY A 38 -4.65 12.87 -25.28
N LEU A 39 -5.96 13.07 -25.11
CA LEU A 39 -6.98 12.12 -25.57
C LEU A 39 -6.96 11.92 -27.10
N GLU A 40 -6.83 13.00 -27.88
CA GLU A 40 -6.86 12.90 -29.34
C GLU A 40 -5.72 12.04 -29.87
N THR A 41 -4.51 12.25 -29.37
CA THR A 41 -3.34 11.44 -29.72
C THR A 41 -3.46 10.02 -29.22
N ALA A 42 -4.01 9.78 -28.04
CA ALA A 42 -4.27 8.46 -27.49
C ALA A 42 -5.25 7.66 -28.37
N VAL A 43 -6.36 8.28 -28.76
CA VAL A 43 -7.36 7.70 -29.68
C VAL A 43 -6.77 7.42 -31.06
N ALA A 44 -5.94 8.34 -31.58
CA ALA A 44 -5.25 8.15 -32.86
C ALA A 44 -4.30 6.92 -32.82
N VAL A 45 -3.58 6.73 -31.72
CA VAL A 45 -2.74 5.54 -31.49
C VAL A 45 -3.57 4.26 -31.48
N LEU A 46 -4.68 4.23 -30.73
CA LEU A 46 -5.54 3.03 -30.64
C LEU A 46 -6.21 2.67 -31.96
N ARG A 47 -6.55 3.66 -32.79
CA ARG A 47 -7.12 3.45 -34.14
C ARG A 47 -6.05 3.18 -35.22
N GLY A 48 -4.80 3.47 -34.92
CA GLY A 48 -3.68 3.30 -35.84
C GLY A 48 -3.20 1.84 -35.92
N PRO A 49 -2.14 1.59 -36.72
CA PRO A 49 -1.63 0.26 -37.00
C PRO A 49 -1.08 -0.46 -35.74
N TYR A 50 -0.64 0.28 -34.74
CA TYR A 50 -0.11 -0.26 -33.49
C TYR A 50 -1.19 -0.44 -32.40
N GLY A 51 -2.41 0.01 -32.64
CA GLY A 51 -3.50 -0.05 -31.66
C GLY A 51 -3.85 -1.48 -31.20
N ALA A 52 -3.71 -2.47 -32.08
CA ALA A 52 -3.95 -3.88 -31.76
C ALA A 52 -2.90 -4.46 -30.79
N GLU A 53 -1.70 -3.91 -30.76
CA GLU A 53 -0.58 -4.35 -29.91
C GLU A 53 -0.63 -3.75 -28.49
N VAL A 54 -1.37 -2.66 -28.30
CA VAL A 54 -1.52 -2.03 -26.98
C VAL A 54 -2.22 -2.98 -26.02
N ARG A 55 -1.60 -3.32 -24.90
CA ARG A 55 -2.14 -4.25 -23.90
C ARG A 55 -2.70 -3.56 -22.67
N ALA A 56 -2.28 -2.34 -22.38
CA ALA A 56 -2.76 -1.52 -21.28
C ALA A 56 -2.62 -0.04 -21.63
N ALA A 57 -3.38 0.81 -20.94
CA ALA A 57 -3.22 2.25 -20.96
C ALA A 57 -2.93 2.77 -19.53
N VAL A 58 -2.04 3.76 -19.41
CA VAL A 58 -1.80 4.53 -18.18
C VAL A 58 -2.24 5.96 -18.45
N LEU A 59 -3.18 6.47 -17.63
CA LEU A 59 -3.62 7.86 -17.61
C LEU A 59 -2.93 8.55 -16.43
N ALA A 60 -1.95 9.39 -16.70
CA ALA A 60 -1.11 9.97 -15.66
C ALA A 60 -1.51 11.39 -15.23
N SER A 61 -2.60 11.95 -15.75
CA SER A 61 -3.12 13.29 -15.43
C SER A 61 -4.60 13.27 -15.10
N TRP A 62 -4.99 12.38 -14.18
CA TRP A 62 -6.38 12.23 -13.79
C TRP A 62 -7.02 13.50 -13.24
N ASP A 63 -6.29 14.30 -12.46
CA ASP A 63 -6.83 15.46 -11.74
C ASP A 63 -7.00 16.73 -12.61
N LYS A 64 -6.53 16.72 -13.87
CA LYS A 64 -6.46 17.92 -14.72
C LYS A 64 -7.51 17.98 -15.84
N GLN A 65 -8.27 16.91 -16.08
CA GLN A 65 -9.28 16.83 -17.15
C GLN A 65 -10.47 15.99 -16.67
N ASP A 66 -11.58 15.95 -17.43
CA ASP A 66 -12.70 15.03 -17.16
C ASP A 66 -12.25 13.56 -17.45
N PRO A 67 -11.92 12.82 -16.42
CA PRO A 67 -11.25 11.52 -16.60
C PRO A 67 -12.23 10.42 -16.99
N ALA A 68 -13.48 10.52 -16.61
CA ALA A 68 -14.53 9.59 -17.03
C ALA A 68 -14.68 9.61 -18.54
N HIS A 69 -14.72 10.79 -19.14
CA HIS A 69 -14.79 10.96 -20.58
C HIS A 69 -13.57 10.39 -21.31
N ILE A 70 -12.37 10.48 -20.71
CA ILE A 70 -11.16 9.91 -21.31
C ILE A 70 -11.23 8.38 -21.31
N ILE A 71 -11.61 7.76 -20.19
CA ILE A 71 -11.75 6.30 -20.10
C ILE A 71 -12.80 5.79 -21.07
N ASP A 72 -13.97 6.43 -21.13
CA ASP A 72 -15.05 6.06 -22.05
C ASP A 72 -14.62 6.16 -23.51
N SER A 73 -13.86 7.20 -23.85
CA SER A 73 -13.34 7.41 -25.20
C SER A 73 -12.31 6.32 -25.58
N LEU A 74 -11.41 5.94 -24.67
CA LEU A 74 -10.46 4.85 -24.90
C LEU A 74 -11.17 3.50 -25.02
N ARG A 75 -12.19 3.24 -24.19
CA ARG A 75 -13.00 2.02 -24.23
C ARG A 75 -13.90 1.93 -25.45
N SER A 76 -14.38 3.05 -25.96
CA SER A 76 -15.10 3.10 -27.24
C SER A 76 -14.24 2.65 -28.42
N CYS A 77 -12.92 2.85 -28.34
CA CYS A 77 -11.97 2.30 -29.32
C CYS A 77 -11.65 0.84 -29.05
N ARG A 78 -11.65 0.43 -27.78
CA ARG A 78 -11.31 -0.94 -27.35
C ARG A 78 -11.92 -1.27 -25.98
N ALA A 79 -13.07 -1.97 -25.99
CA ALA A 79 -13.90 -2.22 -24.81
C ALA A 79 -13.17 -2.92 -23.63
N GLU A 80 -12.24 -3.83 -23.95
CA GLU A 80 -11.50 -4.60 -22.94
C GLU A 80 -10.10 -4.02 -22.60
N LEU A 81 -9.81 -2.77 -23.01
CA LEU A 81 -8.52 -2.16 -22.71
C LEU A 81 -8.40 -1.86 -21.21
N PRO A 82 -7.46 -2.48 -20.51
CA PRO A 82 -7.21 -2.14 -19.12
C PRO A 82 -6.62 -0.73 -19.02
N VAL A 83 -7.19 0.08 -18.12
CA VAL A 83 -6.77 1.47 -17.90
C VAL A 83 -6.31 1.62 -16.45
N ILE A 84 -5.05 1.99 -16.26
CA ILE A 84 -4.47 2.35 -14.97
C ILE A 84 -4.48 3.87 -14.86
N VAL A 85 -5.02 4.39 -13.76
CA VAL A 85 -5.08 5.84 -13.52
C VAL A 85 -4.02 6.24 -12.51
N VAL A 86 -3.33 7.36 -12.76
CA VAL A 86 -2.39 7.97 -11.82
C VAL A 86 -2.92 9.34 -11.39
N THR A 87 -2.86 9.64 -10.09
CA THR A 87 -3.38 10.88 -9.51
C THR A 87 -2.40 11.48 -8.51
N ASP A 88 -2.42 12.80 -8.40
CA ASP A 88 -1.67 13.56 -7.39
C ASP A 88 -2.34 13.51 -6.02
N ASN A 89 -3.62 13.14 -5.97
CA ASN A 89 -4.41 13.09 -4.76
C ASN A 89 -4.71 11.63 -4.37
N ASP A 90 -4.03 11.16 -3.34
CA ASP A 90 -4.19 9.82 -2.75
C ASP A 90 -5.49 9.71 -1.91
N SER A 91 -6.49 10.57 -2.23
CA SER A 91 -7.78 10.58 -1.53
C SER A 91 -8.72 9.52 -2.09
N VAL A 92 -9.50 8.94 -1.19
CA VAL A 92 -10.48 7.91 -1.47
C VAL A 92 -11.54 8.32 -2.49
N PRO A 93 -12.13 9.53 -2.40
CA PRO A 93 -13.13 9.94 -3.38
C PRO A 93 -12.60 9.90 -4.81
N VAL A 94 -11.36 10.37 -5.03
CA VAL A 94 -10.73 10.39 -6.36
C VAL A 94 -10.47 8.98 -6.90
N ALA A 95 -10.02 8.06 -6.04
CA ALA A 95 -9.85 6.66 -6.42
C ALA A 95 -11.18 5.99 -6.82
N LEU A 96 -12.25 6.29 -6.06
CA LEU A 96 -13.59 5.78 -6.36
C LEU A 96 -14.14 6.32 -7.67
N ASP A 97 -13.95 7.61 -7.92
CA ASP A 97 -14.39 8.24 -9.17
C ASP A 97 -13.65 7.64 -10.38
N ALA A 98 -12.34 7.35 -10.22
CA ALA A 98 -11.57 6.65 -11.25
C ALA A 98 -12.14 5.25 -11.56
N ILE A 99 -12.51 4.49 -10.53
CA ILE A 99 -13.06 3.14 -10.70
C ILE A 99 -14.48 3.18 -11.24
N ARG A 100 -15.34 4.08 -10.75
CA ARG A 100 -16.68 4.29 -11.31
C ARG A 100 -16.63 4.68 -12.79
N ALA A 101 -15.62 5.46 -13.16
CA ALA A 101 -15.33 5.76 -14.55
C ALA A 101 -14.80 4.57 -15.35
N GLY A 102 -14.53 3.44 -14.67
CA GLY A 102 -14.09 2.21 -15.31
C GLY A 102 -12.58 1.98 -15.32
N ALA A 103 -11.78 2.66 -14.51
CA ALA A 103 -10.36 2.33 -14.37
C ALA A 103 -10.19 0.88 -13.90
N THR A 104 -9.16 0.21 -14.44
CA THR A 104 -8.83 -1.16 -14.05
C THR A 104 -8.01 -1.17 -12.77
N ASP A 105 -7.16 -0.15 -12.60
CA ASP A 105 -6.31 0.03 -11.43
C ASP A 105 -6.01 1.52 -11.20
N PHE A 106 -5.45 1.84 -10.04
CA PHE A 106 -5.23 3.20 -9.59
C PHE A 106 -3.88 3.29 -8.86
N LEU A 107 -3.10 4.34 -9.15
CA LEU A 107 -1.79 4.60 -8.56
C LEU A 107 -1.74 6.03 -8.01
N GLY A 108 -1.35 6.19 -6.75
CA GLY A 108 -1.09 7.50 -6.15
C GLY A 108 0.34 7.98 -6.43
N ARG A 109 0.54 9.31 -6.52
CA ARG A 109 1.88 9.91 -6.57
C ARG A 109 2.45 10.09 -5.16
N PRO A 110 3.76 9.92 -4.98
CA PRO A 110 4.79 9.58 -5.96
C PRO A 110 4.72 8.11 -6.39
N ILE A 111 4.84 7.86 -7.69
CA ILE A 111 4.74 6.51 -8.25
C ILE A 111 5.99 5.71 -7.86
N ALA A 112 5.83 4.70 -7.02
CA ALA A 112 6.89 3.73 -6.75
C ALA A 112 7.06 2.81 -7.97
N PRO A 113 8.30 2.64 -8.51
CA PRO A 113 8.55 1.79 -9.67
C PRO A 113 8.00 0.37 -9.51
N GLU A 114 8.15 -0.22 -8.32
CA GLU A 114 7.68 -1.57 -8.00
C GLU A 114 6.15 -1.69 -8.12
N ARG A 115 5.42 -0.67 -7.70
CA ARG A 115 3.96 -0.64 -7.78
C ARG A 115 3.46 -0.52 -9.22
N LEU A 116 4.11 0.32 -10.02
CA LEU A 116 3.80 0.39 -11.45
C LEU A 116 4.07 -0.95 -12.13
N MET A 117 5.17 -1.62 -11.79
CA MET A 117 5.52 -2.94 -12.31
C MET A 117 4.51 -4.01 -11.90
N GLU A 118 4.06 -4.03 -10.63
CA GLU A 118 3.03 -4.95 -10.13
C GLU A 118 1.71 -4.77 -10.88
N SER A 119 1.25 -3.52 -11.02
CA SER A 119 0.01 -3.17 -11.72
C SER A 119 0.08 -3.58 -13.21
N LEU A 120 1.17 -3.25 -13.89
CA LEU A 120 1.39 -3.62 -15.28
C LEU A 120 1.51 -5.15 -15.48
N SER A 121 2.13 -5.87 -14.54
CA SER A 121 2.24 -7.33 -14.59
C SER A 121 0.89 -8.00 -14.39
N ALA A 122 0.09 -7.52 -13.44
CA ALA A 122 -1.26 -8.02 -13.18
C ALA A 122 -2.17 -7.89 -14.41
N VAL A 123 -2.06 -6.77 -15.12
CA VAL A 123 -2.79 -6.52 -16.38
C VAL A 123 -2.30 -7.45 -17.49
N ALA A 124 -0.98 -7.68 -17.60
CA ALA A 124 -0.39 -8.51 -18.64
C ALA A 124 -0.78 -9.98 -18.52
N ASP A 125 -0.89 -10.50 -17.30
CA ASP A 125 -1.20 -11.91 -17.03
C ASP A 125 -2.70 -12.20 -17.06
N ARG A 126 -3.55 -11.22 -17.45
CA ARG A 126 -5.02 -11.29 -17.35
C ARG A 126 -5.52 -11.74 -15.97
N ARG A 127 -4.65 -11.73 -14.98
CA ARG A 127 -5.06 -11.82 -13.58
C ARG A 127 -5.68 -10.46 -13.26
N ARG A 128 -6.91 -10.47 -12.77
CA ARG A 128 -7.54 -9.23 -12.30
C ARG A 128 -6.57 -8.58 -11.33
N PRO A 129 -6.17 -7.31 -11.53
CA PRO A 129 -5.26 -6.65 -10.62
C PRO A 129 -5.83 -6.75 -9.21
N SER A 130 -5.07 -7.29 -8.29
CA SER A 130 -5.34 -7.17 -6.86
C SER A 130 -4.84 -5.78 -6.43
N GLY A 131 -5.41 -4.77 -7.09
CA GLY A 131 -4.84 -3.45 -7.14
C GLY A 131 -4.99 -2.64 -5.87
N GLU A 132 -4.54 -1.43 -5.94
CA GLU A 132 -4.39 -0.42 -4.90
C GLU A 132 -5.68 0.19 -4.34
N LEU A 133 -6.85 -0.37 -4.60
CA LEU A 133 -8.03 -0.05 -3.78
C LEU A 133 -7.79 -0.36 -2.29
N ALA A 134 -6.87 -1.25 -2.01
CA ALA A 134 -6.57 -1.68 -0.67
C ALA A 134 -5.89 -0.61 0.21
N PRO A 135 -4.87 0.16 -0.24
CA PRO A 135 -4.35 1.28 0.55
C PRO A 135 -5.39 2.35 0.83
N VAL A 136 -6.31 2.54 -0.10
CA VAL A 136 -7.44 3.48 0.04
C VAL A 136 -8.42 2.97 1.08
N ILE A 137 -8.78 1.69 1.05
CA ILE A 137 -9.65 1.06 2.05
C ILE A 137 -8.98 1.04 3.44
N GLU A 138 -7.67 0.81 3.51
CA GLU A 138 -6.92 0.83 4.77
C GLU A 138 -6.81 2.24 5.37
N LYS A 139 -6.61 3.27 4.56
CA LYS A 139 -6.59 4.69 5.01
C LYS A 139 -7.96 5.19 5.49
N LEU A 140 -9.06 4.66 4.94
CA LEU A 140 -10.44 4.97 5.36
C LEU A 140 -10.88 4.25 6.61
N ALA A 141 -10.18 3.18 7.01
CA ALA A 141 -10.57 2.44 8.18
C ALA A 141 -10.46 3.34 9.42
N PRO A 142 -11.56 3.65 10.14
CA PRO A 142 -11.42 4.13 11.50
C PRO A 142 -10.55 3.14 12.27
N ALA A 143 -9.80 3.64 13.26
CA ALA A 143 -9.00 2.77 14.11
C ALA A 143 -9.94 1.72 14.73
N LEU A 144 -9.88 0.49 14.21
CA LEU A 144 -10.67 -0.62 14.77
C LEU A 144 -10.09 -0.95 16.14
N GLU A 145 -10.94 -1.09 17.12
CA GLU A 145 -10.55 -1.65 18.39
C GLU A 145 -10.23 -3.14 18.23
N LEU A 146 -9.40 -3.70 19.12
CA LEU A 146 -8.95 -5.11 19.00
C LEU A 146 -10.13 -6.10 19.02
N ASP A 147 -11.22 -5.80 19.69
CA ASP A 147 -12.44 -6.59 19.75
C ASP A 147 -13.31 -6.49 18.49
N GLN A 148 -13.11 -5.47 17.68
CA GLN A 148 -13.78 -5.28 16.38
C GLN A 148 -13.09 -6.03 15.23
N LEU A 149 -11.92 -6.65 15.49
CA LEU A 149 -11.23 -7.44 14.49
C LEU A 149 -11.95 -8.77 14.28
N VAL A 150 -12.48 -8.96 13.07
CA VAL A 150 -13.35 -10.10 12.71
C VAL A 150 -12.52 -11.37 12.50
N GLY A 151 -12.82 -12.41 13.29
CA GLY A 151 -12.26 -13.75 13.16
C GLY A 151 -12.48 -14.60 14.40
N ALA A 152 -12.83 -15.86 14.18
CA ALA A 152 -13.07 -16.88 15.23
C ALA A 152 -12.02 -18.01 15.20
N ALA A 153 -11.19 -18.08 14.13
CA ALA A 153 -10.16 -19.08 13.99
C ALA A 153 -9.19 -19.09 15.19
N PRO A 154 -8.82 -20.25 15.74
CA PRO A 154 -8.01 -20.35 16.98
C PRO A 154 -6.70 -19.59 16.89
N ASP A 155 -5.95 -19.74 15.78
CA ASP A 155 -4.65 -19.10 15.60
C ASP A 155 -4.79 -17.56 15.49
N PHE A 156 -5.85 -17.08 14.83
CA PHE A 156 -6.14 -15.66 14.77
C PHE A 156 -6.51 -15.11 16.15
N ARG A 157 -7.33 -15.82 16.94
CA ARG A 157 -7.67 -15.43 18.29
C ARG A 157 -6.46 -15.45 19.22
N SER A 158 -5.57 -16.41 19.07
CA SER A 158 -4.29 -16.45 19.79
C SER A 158 -3.42 -15.23 19.46
N ALA A 159 -3.32 -14.87 18.18
CA ALA A 159 -2.60 -13.67 17.74
C ALA A 159 -3.20 -12.39 18.37
N LEU A 160 -4.52 -12.26 18.40
CA LEU A 160 -5.21 -11.13 19.04
C LEU A 160 -4.99 -11.09 20.56
N ALA A 161 -4.95 -12.23 21.24
CA ALA A 161 -4.68 -12.30 22.68
C ALA A 161 -3.25 -11.82 23.00
N VAL A 162 -2.25 -12.23 22.18
CA VAL A 162 -0.88 -11.72 22.31
C VAL A 162 -0.82 -10.22 22.04
N ALA A 163 -1.52 -9.72 21.00
CA ALA A 163 -1.59 -8.31 20.66
C ALA A 163 -2.21 -7.48 21.79
N ALA A 164 -3.33 -7.95 22.39
CA ALA A 164 -3.99 -7.28 23.51
C ALA A 164 -3.09 -7.21 24.77
N LYS A 165 -2.34 -8.28 25.07
CA LYS A 165 -1.37 -8.26 26.16
C LYS A 165 -0.23 -7.29 25.86
N ALA A 166 0.25 -7.30 24.61
CA ALA A 166 1.33 -6.41 24.16
C ALA A 166 0.89 -4.94 24.18
N ALA A 167 -0.37 -4.61 23.86
CA ALA A 167 -0.87 -3.24 23.87
C ALA A 167 -0.66 -2.54 25.23
N ARG A 168 -0.73 -3.30 26.33
CA ARG A 168 -0.63 -2.78 27.71
C ARG A 168 0.80 -2.51 28.19
N ASN A 169 1.83 -2.84 27.40
CA ASN A 169 3.24 -2.58 27.75
C ASN A 169 3.87 -1.59 26.77
N ARG A 170 5.12 -1.19 27.05
CA ARG A 170 5.87 -0.23 26.21
C ARG A 170 6.86 -0.89 25.26
N LEU A 171 6.94 -2.22 25.30
CA LEU A 171 7.93 -2.97 24.50
C LEU A 171 7.61 -2.85 23.00
N PRO A 172 8.63 -2.93 22.16
CA PRO A 172 8.44 -3.07 20.72
C PRO A 172 7.61 -4.30 20.38
N ILE A 173 6.88 -4.23 19.28
CA ILE A 173 6.04 -5.32 18.78
C ILE A 173 6.38 -5.60 17.32
N LEU A 174 6.67 -6.85 17.01
CA LEU A 174 6.84 -7.33 15.64
C LEU A 174 5.57 -8.09 15.22
N ILE A 175 4.90 -7.61 14.17
CA ILE A 175 3.75 -8.27 13.56
C ILE A 175 4.20 -8.92 12.25
N THR A 176 4.12 -10.25 12.19
CA THR A 176 4.49 -11.02 10.99
C THR A 176 3.26 -11.60 10.31
N GLY A 177 3.35 -11.83 9.02
CA GLY A 177 2.28 -12.45 8.24
C GLY A 177 2.35 -12.05 6.78
N GLU A 178 1.70 -12.81 5.93
CA GLU A 178 1.68 -12.54 4.49
C GLU A 178 1.12 -11.15 4.15
N ARG A 179 1.39 -10.69 2.92
CA ARG A 179 0.83 -9.43 2.42
C ARG A 179 -0.71 -9.49 2.46
N GLY A 180 -1.34 -8.42 2.95
CA GLY A 180 -2.80 -8.30 2.98
C GLY A 180 -3.51 -9.07 4.09
N THR A 181 -2.80 -9.62 5.09
CA THR A 181 -3.42 -10.30 6.25
C THR A 181 -4.05 -9.35 7.27
N GLY A 182 -3.77 -8.03 7.18
CA GLY A 182 -4.27 -7.01 8.11
C GLY A 182 -3.25 -6.57 9.17
N LYS A 183 -1.94 -6.71 8.91
CA LYS A 183 -0.87 -6.31 9.85
C LYS A 183 -0.97 -4.85 10.27
N GLU A 184 -1.17 -3.93 9.32
CA GLU A 184 -1.31 -2.51 9.60
C GLU A 184 -2.58 -2.22 10.42
N THR A 185 -3.71 -2.86 10.08
CA THR A 185 -4.97 -2.74 10.84
C THR A 185 -4.76 -3.19 12.29
N LEU A 186 -4.08 -4.32 12.50
CA LEU A 186 -3.72 -4.79 13.84
C LEU A 186 -2.80 -3.81 14.57
N ALA A 187 -1.79 -3.25 13.90
CA ALA A 187 -0.88 -2.27 14.49
C ALA A 187 -1.62 -1.02 14.97
N ARG A 188 -2.55 -0.50 14.18
CA ARG A 188 -3.42 0.63 14.55
C ARG A 188 -4.32 0.28 15.74
N ALA A 189 -4.90 -0.92 15.76
CA ALA A 189 -5.71 -1.40 16.89
C ALA A 189 -4.89 -1.57 18.17
N ILE A 190 -3.63 -2.04 18.08
CA ILE A 190 -2.71 -2.12 19.21
C ILE A 190 -2.40 -0.73 19.76
N HIS A 191 -2.14 0.26 18.89
CA HIS A 191 -1.91 1.64 19.34
C HIS A 191 -3.16 2.21 20.03
N ALA A 192 -4.34 2.06 19.43
CA ALA A 192 -5.61 2.53 19.99
C ALA A 192 -5.91 1.93 21.38
N ALA A 193 -5.53 0.66 21.59
CA ALA A 193 -5.68 -0.04 22.88
C ALA A 193 -4.52 0.20 23.86
N SER A 194 -3.52 1.01 23.49
CA SER A 194 -2.31 1.22 24.29
C SER A 194 -2.42 2.39 25.27
N LEU A 195 -1.46 2.44 26.22
CA LEU A 195 -1.31 3.59 27.14
C LEU A 195 -0.98 4.89 26.41
N ARG A 196 -0.59 4.81 25.13
CA ARG A 196 -0.22 5.94 24.25
C ARG A 196 -1.28 6.27 23.20
N CYS A 197 -2.50 5.79 23.36
CA CYS A 197 -3.59 5.99 22.40
C CYS A 197 -3.96 7.47 22.15
N ARG A 198 -3.57 8.37 23.07
CA ARG A 198 -3.75 9.83 22.92
C ARG A 198 -2.59 10.51 22.22
N GLY A 199 -1.44 9.83 22.09
CA GLY A 199 -0.27 10.32 21.38
C GLY A 199 -0.37 10.08 19.88
N PRO A 200 0.54 10.63 19.08
CA PRO A 200 0.55 10.43 17.65
C PRO A 200 0.84 8.97 17.27
N LEU A 201 0.21 8.49 16.20
CA LEU A 201 0.61 7.28 15.49
C LEU A 201 1.17 7.70 14.13
N VAL A 202 2.49 7.66 14.01
CA VAL A 202 3.18 7.96 12.75
C VAL A 202 3.48 6.66 12.04
N SER A 203 3.05 6.54 10.78
CA SER A 203 3.26 5.35 9.95
C SER A 203 4.25 5.63 8.83
N VAL A 204 5.17 4.71 8.59
CA VAL A 204 6.17 4.78 7.53
C VAL A 204 6.20 3.45 6.78
N ASP A 205 5.97 3.49 5.48
CA ASP A 205 6.18 2.34 4.59
C ASP A 205 7.67 2.27 4.21
N CYS A 206 8.39 1.30 4.80
CA CYS A 206 9.83 1.16 4.57
C CYS A 206 10.17 0.72 3.14
N LYS A 207 9.25 0.06 2.42
CA LYS A 207 9.44 -0.30 1.01
C LYS A 207 9.32 0.90 0.07
N ALA A 208 8.51 1.89 0.44
CA ALA A 208 8.34 3.10 -0.34
C ALA A 208 9.48 4.11 -0.11
N LEU A 209 10.35 3.89 0.89
CA LEU A 209 11.48 4.76 1.19
C LEU A 209 12.70 4.41 0.32
N PRO A 210 13.16 5.31 -0.56
CA PRO A 210 14.45 5.14 -1.22
C PRO A 210 15.59 5.11 -0.18
N ALA A 211 16.56 4.21 -0.39
CA ALA A 211 17.65 3.99 0.58
C ALA A 211 18.45 5.26 0.93
N ASN A 212 18.59 6.19 -0.02
CA ASN A 212 19.32 7.44 0.15
C ASN A 212 18.58 8.51 0.95
N VAL A 213 17.28 8.35 1.21
CA VAL A 213 16.48 9.32 1.99
C VAL A 213 15.93 8.72 3.27
N ALA A 214 16.12 7.42 3.51
CA ALA A 214 15.55 6.71 4.66
C ALA A 214 15.98 7.35 5.99
N ASP A 215 17.26 7.68 6.16
CA ASP A 215 17.77 8.32 7.37
C ASP A 215 17.17 9.72 7.57
N SER A 216 17.07 10.50 6.50
CA SER A 216 16.46 11.83 6.51
C SER A 216 14.98 11.79 6.86
N GLU A 217 14.25 10.82 6.35
CA GLU A 217 12.81 10.65 6.66
C GLU A 217 12.60 10.20 8.11
N LEU A 218 13.37 9.24 8.59
CA LEU A 218 13.20 8.70 9.93
C LEU A 218 13.74 9.62 11.02
N PHE A 219 14.94 10.18 10.83
CA PHE A 219 15.65 10.92 11.87
C PHE A 219 15.64 12.44 11.65
N GLY A 220 15.28 12.90 10.44
CA GLY A 220 15.35 14.30 10.04
C GLY A 220 16.73 14.72 9.53
N HIS A 221 16.85 15.96 9.09
CA HIS A 221 18.11 16.55 8.63
C HIS A 221 18.18 18.04 8.88
N GLU A 222 19.41 18.57 9.01
CA GLU A 222 19.68 20.00 9.03
C GLU A 222 19.80 20.57 7.62
N ALA A 223 19.57 21.88 7.49
CA ALA A 223 19.81 22.56 6.23
C ALA A 223 21.28 22.41 5.80
N GLY A 224 21.50 22.00 4.53
CA GLY A 224 22.85 21.76 3.99
C GLY A 224 23.44 20.39 4.31
N ALA A 225 22.73 19.47 4.96
CA ALA A 225 23.22 18.13 5.32
C ALA A 225 23.64 17.27 4.11
N PHE A 226 22.99 17.47 2.97
CA PHE A 226 23.30 16.79 1.71
C PHE A 226 22.82 17.64 0.52
N PRO A 227 23.28 17.38 -0.73
CA PRO A 227 22.81 18.09 -1.89
C PRO A 227 21.29 17.97 -2.05
N GLY A 228 20.57 19.10 -2.00
CA GLY A 228 19.09 19.15 -2.02
C GLY A 228 18.45 19.42 -0.65
N ALA A 229 19.17 19.36 0.45
CA ALA A 229 18.68 19.72 1.78
C ALA A 229 18.65 21.25 1.98
N PHE A 230 17.77 21.94 1.28
CA PHE A 230 17.69 23.41 1.36
C PHE A 230 17.14 23.94 2.68
N GLN A 231 16.36 23.14 3.38
CA GLN A 231 15.75 23.47 4.67
C GLN A 231 15.91 22.28 5.63
N ALA A 232 15.93 22.57 6.92
CA ALA A 232 15.89 21.52 7.94
C ALA A 232 14.50 20.82 7.91
N LYS A 233 14.50 19.49 8.12
CA LYS A 233 13.28 18.68 8.17
C LYS A 233 13.26 17.87 9.47
N SER A 234 12.11 17.88 10.14
CA SER A 234 11.86 16.99 11.28
C SER A 234 11.73 15.55 10.81
N GLY A 235 12.30 14.61 11.57
CA GLY A 235 12.18 13.18 11.28
C GLY A 235 10.91 12.56 11.87
N LYS A 236 10.49 11.44 11.29
CA LYS A 236 9.28 10.70 11.72
C LYS A 236 9.37 10.20 13.16
N MET A 237 10.57 9.94 13.69
CA MET A 237 10.74 9.59 15.11
C MET A 237 10.39 10.76 16.02
N LEU A 238 10.79 11.98 15.67
CA LEU A 238 10.43 13.16 16.46
C LEU A 238 8.93 13.50 16.31
N GLU A 239 8.33 13.30 15.14
CA GLU A 239 6.89 13.45 14.95
C GLU A 239 6.07 12.43 15.78
N ALA A 240 6.65 11.26 16.08
CA ALA A 240 6.02 10.21 16.89
C ALA A 240 6.27 10.34 18.39
N ASP A 241 6.93 11.41 18.85
CA ASP A 241 7.27 11.58 20.27
C ASP A 241 6.02 11.57 21.17
N GLY A 242 6.11 10.87 22.28
CA GLY A 242 4.98 10.60 23.19
C GLY A 242 3.96 9.58 22.67
N GLY A 243 4.11 9.10 21.44
CA GLY A 243 3.20 8.22 20.75
C GLY A 243 3.81 6.89 20.30
N SER A 244 3.46 6.47 19.08
CA SER A 244 3.96 5.24 18.47
C SER A 244 4.43 5.48 17.03
N LEU A 245 5.55 4.83 16.67
CA LEU A 245 6.05 4.77 15.29
C LEU A 245 5.74 3.38 14.72
N LEU A 246 4.97 3.33 13.64
CA LEU A 246 4.70 2.13 12.86
C LEU A 246 5.62 2.09 11.66
N LEU A 247 6.49 1.08 11.60
CA LEU A 247 7.35 0.80 10.45
C LEU A 247 6.79 -0.42 9.71
N ASP A 248 6.18 -0.19 8.54
CA ASP A 248 5.64 -1.28 7.72
C ASP A 248 6.75 -1.88 6.86
N ASP A 249 6.84 -3.22 6.85
CA ASP A 249 7.88 -4.01 6.17
C ASP A 249 9.32 -3.56 6.51
N ILE A 250 9.65 -3.53 7.82
CA ILE A 250 10.94 -3.06 8.36
C ILE A 250 12.18 -3.71 7.70
N GLY A 251 12.04 -4.93 7.17
CA GLY A 251 13.12 -5.64 6.48
C GLY A 251 13.61 -4.95 5.20
N ALA A 252 12.89 -3.93 4.71
CA ALA A 252 13.30 -3.14 3.55
C ALA A 252 14.26 -1.99 3.89
N LEU A 253 14.45 -1.65 5.19
CA LEU A 253 15.36 -0.59 5.59
C LEU A 253 16.82 -0.98 5.31
N PRO A 254 17.65 -0.03 4.83
CA PRO A 254 19.09 -0.24 4.70
C PRO A 254 19.74 -0.56 6.06
N ILE A 255 20.79 -1.38 6.08
CA ILE A 255 21.50 -1.76 7.30
C ILE A 255 22.00 -0.54 8.11
N PRO A 256 22.60 0.50 7.51
CA PRO A 256 22.99 1.71 8.25
C PRO A 256 21.82 2.39 8.98
N THR A 257 20.63 2.42 8.32
CA THR A 257 19.40 2.97 8.91
C THR A 257 18.90 2.09 10.06
N GLN A 258 19.02 0.75 9.94
CA GLN A 258 18.69 -0.18 11.02
C GLN A 258 19.59 0.03 12.26
N GLU A 259 20.91 0.23 12.06
CA GLU A 259 21.86 0.55 13.11
C GLU A 259 21.55 1.88 13.82
N ALA A 260 21.20 2.91 13.02
CA ALA A 260 20.82 4.21 13.56
C ALA A 260 19.51 4.13 14.36
N LEU A 261 18.53 3.34 13.88
CA LEU A 261 17.26 3.10 14.55
C LEU A 261 17.47 2.35 15.88
N ASP A 262 18.29 1.30 15.90
CA ASP A 262 18.60 0.57 17.13
C ASP A 262 19.24 1.47 18.19
N ARG A 263 20.20 2.30 17.75
CA ARG A 263 20.88 3.28 18.62
C ARG A 263 19.89 4.29 19.20
N ALA A 264 18.99 4.83 18.36
CA ALA A 264 17.98 5.79 18.81
C ALA A 264 17.01 5.16 19.82
N LEU A 265 16.60 3.91 19.61
CA LEU A 265 15.74 3.16 20.55
C LEU A 265 16.46 2.82 21.86
N ALA A 266 17.77 2.56 21.81
CA ALA A 266 18.58 2.24 22.99
C ALA A 266 18.81 3.46 23.87
N THR A 267 19.07 4.63 23.28
CA THR A 267 19.42 5.86 23.99
C THR A 267 18.21 6.76 24.28
N GLY A 268 17.11 6.62 23.56
CA GLY A 268 16.01 7.59 23.57
C GLY A 268 16.39 8.92 22.91
N GLU A 269 17.43 8.93 22.07
CA GLU A 269 17.94 10.14 21.41
C GLU A 269 18.00 9.93 19.89
N VAL A 270 17.47 10.89 19.15
CA VAL A 270 17.52 10.93 17.68
C VAL A 270 18.49 12.02 17.24
N ARG A 271 19.40 11.66 16.34
CA ARG A 271 20.34 12.58 15.74
C ARG A 271 19.97 12.85 14.26
N PRO A 272 19.56 14.08 13.91
CA PRO A 272 19.31 14.44 12.53
C PRO A 272 20.57 14.33 11.66
N VAL A 273 20.39 14.02 10.40
CA VAL A 273 21.50 13.96 9.42
C VAL A 273 22.15 15.34 9.30
N GLY A 274 23.49 15.38 9.41
CA GLY A 274 24.25 16.64 9.36
C GLY A 274 24.27 17.43 10.69
N CYS A 275 23.60 16.97 11.74
CA CYS A 275 23.60 17.62 13.06
C CYS A 275 24.56 16.95 14.04
N ASN A 276 25.24 17.74 14.86
CA ASN A 276 26.06 17.25 15.98
C ASN A 276 25.24 17.10 17.28
N GLY A 277 24.04 17.70 17.33
CA GLY A 277 23.12 17.58 18.46
C GLY A 277 22.22 16.37 18.38
N SER A 278 21.55 16.03 19.45
CA SER A 278 20.50 15.00 19.52
C SER A 278 19.23 15.59 20.15
N ASN A 279 18.08 15.03 19.74
CA ASN A 279 16.78 15.34 20.33
C ASN A 279 16.32 14.11 21.13
N SER A 280 15.89 14.34 22.39
CA SER A 280 15.31 13.26 23.20
C SER A 280 13.91 12.92 22.67
N VAL A 281 13.60 11.62 22.57
CA VAL A 281 12.30 11.12 22.11
C VAL A 281 11.86 9.91 22.95
N ASP A 282 10.57 9.82 23.23
CA ASP A 282 9.95 8.66 23.89
C ASP A 282 8.93 8.03 22.94
N VAL A 283 9.39 7.16 22.07
CA VAL A 283 8.59 6.54 21.00
C VAL A 283 8.42 5.04 21.24
N ARG A 284 7.19 4.55 21.13
CA ARG A 284 6.91 3.12 21.07
C ARG A 284 7.00 2.62 19.64
N LEU A 285 7.79 1.56 19.43
CA LEU A 285 7.94 0.98 18.11
C LEU A 285 6.93 -0.17 17.87
N ILE A 286 6.22 -0.11 16.76
CA ILE A 286 5.41 -1.19 16.21
C ILE A 286 5.96 -1.46 14.80
N VAL A 287 6.36 -2.70 14.53
CA VAL A 287 6.93 -3.04 13.22
C VAL A 287 6.16 -4.17 12.56
N THR A 288 6.10 -4.16 11.25
CA THR A 288 5.57 -5.27 10.49
C THR A 288 6.64 -5.91 9.60
N SER A 289 6.44 -7.18 9.27
CA SER A 289 7.24 -7.90 8.29
C SER A 289 6.37 -8.86 7.48
N THR A 290 6.69 -8.97 6.18
CA THR A 290 6.07 -9.94 5.30
C THR A 290 6.89 -11.24 5.32
N GLY A 291 6.66 -12.08 6.34
CA GLY A 291 7.44 -13.30 6.61
C GLY A 291 8.61 -13.07 7.57
N ALA A 292 9.64 -13.92 7.49
CA ALA A 292 10.84 -13.81 8.30
C ALA A 292 11.66 -12.57 7.91
N LEU A 293 12.34 -11.97 8.88
CA LEU A 293 13.30 -10.90 8.60
C LEU A 293 14.46 -11.40 7.74
N PRO A 294 15.03 -10.57 6.85
CA PRO A 294 16.19 -10.94 6.02
C PRO A 294 17.35 -11.51 6.84
N GLY A 295 18.14 -12.42 6.24
CA GLY A 295 19.27 -13.04 6.92
C GLY A 295 20.37 -12.06 7.32
N ASP A 296 20.52 -10.98 6.57
CA ASP A 296 21.47 -9.87 6.79
C ASP A 296 20.90 -8.74 7.65
N PHE A 297 19.68 -8.89 8.20
CA PHE A 297 19.09 -7.89 9.10
C PHE A 297 19.97 -7.66 10.33
N TYR A 298 20.17 -6.40 10.73
CA TYR A 298 21.01 -6.01 11.85
C TYR A 298 20.57 -6.69 13.16
N GLU A 299 21.43 -7.56 13.71
CA GLU A 299 21.07 -8.48 14.78
C GLU A 299 20.63 -7.78 16.08
N PRO A 300 21.29 -6.70 16.58
CA PRO A 300 20.82 -6.02 17.78
C PRO A 300 19.40 -5.45 17.66
N LEU A 301 19.06 -4.89 16.49
CA LEU A 301 17.70 -4.42 16.23
C LEU A 301 16.71 -5.59 16.17
N ARG A 302 17.09 -6.73 15.53
CA ARG A 302 16.29 -7.94 15.48
C ARG A 302 15.92 -8.44 16.88
N GLU A 303 16.90 -8.57 17.78
CA GLU A 303 16.68 -8.98 19.16
C GLU A 303 15.73 -8.04 19.90
N ARG A 304 15.92 -6.74 19.72
CA ARG A 304 15.07 -5.71 20.34
C ARG A 304 13.62 -5.76 19.91
N ILE A 305 13.34 -5.92 18.60
CA ILE A 305 11.97 -5.93 18.07
C ILE A 305 11.26 -7.27 18.21
N SER A 306 12.01 -8.36 18.37
CA SER A 306 11.44 -9.74 18.45
C SER A 306 10.97 -10.12 19.85
N VAL A 307 11.11 -9.24 20.84
CA VAL A 307 10.67 -9.49 22.24
C VAL A 307 9.19 -9.88 22.31
N THR A 308 8.36 -9.25 21.49
CA THR A 308 6.95 -9.62 21.34
C THR A 308 6.62 -9.76 19.87
N THR A 309 6.37 -10.99 19.44
CA THR A 309 6.00 -11.30 18.06
C THR A 309 4.55 -11.75 17.98
N VAL A 310 3.80 -11.16 17.06
CA VAL A 310 2.41 -11.52 16.73
C VAL A 310 2.39 -12.04 15.30
N GLN A 311 2.03 -13.30 15.10
CA GLN A 311 1.92 -13.89 13.79
C GLN A 311 0.47 -13.92 13.33
N LEU A 312 0.16 -13.25 12.19
CA LEU A 312 -1.16 -13.29 11.58
C LEU A 312 -1.23 -14.44 10.57
N PRO A 313 -2.20 -15.37 10.74
CA PRO A 313 -2.39 -16.45 9.79
C PRO A 313 -2.94 -15.91 8.46
N PRO A 314 -2.57 -16.51 7.32
CA PRO A 314 -3.15 -16.19 6.02
C PRO A 314 -4.62 -16.60 5.96
N LEU A 315 -5.39 -15.96 5.07
CA LEU A 315 -6.85 -16.13 5.01
C LEU A 315 -7.25 -17.58 4.66
N ARG A 316 -6.45 -18.31 3.89
CA ARG A 316 -6.67 -19.74 3.56
C ARG A 316 -6.63 -20.64 4.79
N GLU A 317 -5.88 -20.30 5.84
CA GLU A 317 -5.80 -21.06 7.10
C GLU A 317 -6.92 -20.71 8.08
N ARG A 318 -7.68 -19.64 7.77
CA ARG A 318 -8.88 -19.21 8.52
C ARG A 318 -10.10 -19.03 7.61
N SER A 319 -10.30 -19.93 6.67
CA SER A 319 -11.41 -19.87 5.70
C SER A 319 -12.80 -19.84 6.35
N GLY A 320 -12.95 -20.39 7.57
CA GLY A 320 -14.18 -20.31 8.36
C GLY A 320 -14.56 -18.88 8.78
N ASP A 321 -13.62 -17.94 8.83
CA ASP A 321 -13.87 -16.53 9.15
C ASP A 321 -14.39 -15.75 7.94
N LEU A 322 -14.25 -16.29 6.73
CA LEU A 322 -14.51 -15.59 5.47
C LEU A 322 -15.96 -15.08 5.36
N PRO A 323 -17.01 -15.85 5.72
CA PRO A 323 -18.39 -15.35 5.67
C PRO A 323 -18.64 -14.13 6.56
N ALA A 324 -18.11 -14.16 7.79
CA ALA A 324 -18.24 -13.04 8.73
C ALA A 324 -17.44 -11.82 8.25
N LEU A 325 -16.22 -12.06 7.77
CA LEU A 325 -15.34 -11.02 7.23
C LEU A 325 -15.91 -10.37 5.97
N ALA A 326 -16.49 -11.15 5.06
CA ALA A 326 -17.12 -10.62 3.85
C ALA A 326 -18.32 -9.72 4.18
N ARG A 327 -19.19 -10.14 5.10
CA ARG A 327 -20.33 -9.32 5.56
C ARG A 327 -19.86 -8.04 6.26
N HIS A 328 -18.84 -8.14 7.10
CA HIS A 328 -18.25 -6.98 7.77
C HIS A 328 -17.68 -5.97 6.77
N LEU A 329 -16.95 -6.43 5.76
CA LEU A 329 -16.39 -5.56 4.73
C LEU A 329 -17.48 -4.86 3.91
N LEU A 330 -18.54 -5.59 3.49
CA LEU A 330 -19.67 -5.01 2.76
C LEU A 330 -20.42 -3.95 3.59
N ALA A 331 -20.70 -4.25 4.88
CA ALA A 331 -21.32 -3.29 5.78
C ALA A 331 -20.46 -2.02 5.91
N ARG A 332 -19.16 -2.19 6.11
CA ARG A 332 -18.21 -1.08 6.21
C ARG A 332 -18.14 -0.24 4.94
N PHE A 333 -18.19 -0.84 3.76
CA PHE A 333 -18.24 -0.11 2.50
C PHE A 333 -19.52 0.72 2.37
N ALA A 334 -20.65 0.18 2.79
CA ALA A 334 -21.92 0.92 2.83
C ALA A 334 -21.88 2.10 3.81
N ASP A 335 -21.38 1.88 5.04
CA ASP A 335 -21.22 2.93 6.06
C ASP A 335 -20.32 4.08 5.59
N GLN A 336 -19.34 3.76 4.75
CA GLN A 336 -18.43 4.74 4.13
C GLN A 336 -18.99 5.39 2.86
N GLY A 337 -20.20 5.02 2.44
CA GLY A 337 -20.81 5.52 1.20
C GLY A 337 -20.14 5.03 -0.09
N LEU A 338 -19.33 3.98 -0.01
CA LEU A 338 -18.61 3.42 -1.15
C LEU A 338 -19.51 2.55 -2.04
N THR A 339 -20.48 1.88 -1.43
CA THR A 339 -21.48 1.05 -2.11
C THR A 339 -22.85 1.27 -1.47
N ASN A 340 -23.90 0.82 -2.14
CA ASN A 340 -25.19 0.64 -1.49
C ASN A 340 -25.09 -0.46 -0.41
N PRO A 341 -26.00 -0.51 0.59
CA PRO A 341 -26.09 -1.63 1.51
C PRO A 341 -26.34 -2.94 0.73
N LEU A 342 -25.40 -3.87 0.78
CA LEU A 342 -25.47 -5.13 0.04
C LEU A 342 -25.40 -6.32 0.97
N GLY A 343 -26.20 -7.34 0.67
CA GLY A 343 -26.08 -8.67 1.24
C GLY A 343 -25.24 -9.58 0.36
N ILE A 344 -24.71 -10.65 0.95
CA ILE A 344 -24.02 -11.70 0.21
C ILE A 344 -24.75 -13.02 0.43
N ASP A 345 -25.09 -13.72 -0.64
CA ASP A 345 -25.79 -14.99 -0.57
C ASP A 345 -24.85 -16.18 -0.28
N ASN A 346 -25.43 -17.33 0.05
CA ASN A 346 -24.64 -18.52 0.37
C ASN A 346 -23.92 -19.11 -0.86
N ALA A 347 -24.43 -18.90 -2.08
CA ALA A 347 -23.79 -19.38 -3.28
C ALA A 347 -22.48 -18.59 -3.53
N ALA A 348 -22.53 -17.26 -3.41
CA ALA A 348 -21.34 -16.42 -3.51
C ALA A 348 -20.33 -16.74 -2.38
N LEU A 349 -20.79 -16.93 -1.12
CA LEU A 349 -19.91 -17.32 -0.02
C LEU A 349 -19.20 -18.65 -0.29
N ASN A 350 -19.88 -19.64 -0.86
CA ASN A 350 -19.30 -20.92 -1.22
C ASN A 350 -18.20 -20.77 -2.29
N VAL A 351 -18.36 -19.87 -3.24
CA VAL A 351 -17.33 -19.56 -4.24
C VAL A 351 -16.12 -18.91 -3.58
N LEU A 352 -16.36 -17.93 -2.71
CA LEU A 352 -15.29 -17.23 -2.00
C LEU A 352 -14.48 -18.19 -1.10
N MET A 353 -15.13 -19.13 -0.40
CA MET A 353 -14.46 -20.10 0.48
C MET A 353 -13.56 -21.10 -0.26
N ARG A 354 -13.82 -21.36 -1.54
CA ARG A 354 -13.02 -22.27 -2.37
C ARG A 354 -11.76 -21.62 -2.94
N PHE A 355 -11.66 -20.30 -2.89
CA PHE A 355 -10.51 -19.58 -3.43
C PHE A 355 -9.39 -19.45 -2.40
N GLY A 356 -8.13 -19.56 -2.83
CA GLY A 356 -6.96 -19.59 -1.93
C GLY A 356 -6.50 -18.24 -1.41
N TRP A 357 -7.03 -17.12 -1.89
CA TRP A 357 -6.76 -15.74 -1.47
C TRP A 357 -5.27 -15.41 -1.29
N PRO A 358 -4.44 -15.47 -2.32
CA PRO A 358 -3.00 -15.16 -2.21
C PRO A 358 -2.73 -13.71 -1.75
N GLY A 359 -3.66 -12.78 -2.00
CA GLY A 359 -3.61 -11.40 -1.47
C GLY A 359 -4.42 -11.21 -0.18
N ASN A 360 -4.83 -12.31 0.47
CA ASN A 360 -5.50 -12.33 1.76
C ASN A 360 -6.72 -11.39 1.86
N VAL A 361 -6.91 -10.73 3.01
CA VAL A 361 -8.04 -9.82 3.27
C VAL A 361 -8.04 -8.62 2.32
N ARG A 362 -6.87 -8.14 1.93
CA ARG A 362 -6.74 -7.03 0.97
C ARG A 362 -7.37 -7.39 -0.37
N GLN A 363 -7.07 -8.58 -0.89
CA GLN A 363 -7.66 -9.06 -2.14
C GLN A 363 -9.18 -9.29 -2.00
N LEU A 364 -9.61 -9.91 -0.89
CA LEU A 364 -11.04 -10.10 -0.61
C LEU A 364 -11.78 -8.76 -0.61
N ALA A 365 -11.26 -7.76 0.10
CA ALA A 365 -11.86 -6.43 0.18
C ALA A 365 -11.97 -5.77 -1.20
N SER A 366 -10.91 -5.85 -2.03
CA SER A 366 -10.94 -5.31 -3.39
C SER A 366 -11.97 -6.00 -4.30
N VAL A 367 -12.11 -7.32 -4.19
CA VAL A 367 -13.11 -8.09 -4.96
C VAL A 367 -14.53 -7.73 -4.53
N LEU A 368 -14.79 -7.67 -3.22
CA LEU A 368 -16.11 -7.33 -2.69
C LEU A 368 -16.51 -5.88 -3.01
N LEU A 369 -15.56 -4.94 -2.89
CA LEU A 369 -15.84 -3.55 -3.24
C LEU A 369 -16.18 -3.40 -4.72
N ARG A 370 -15.41 -4.04 -5.61
CA ARG A 370 -15.70 -4.01 -7.04
C ARG A 370 -17.06 -4.60 -7.36
N ALA A 371 -17.37 -5.78 -6.80
CA ALA A 371 -18.70 -6.39 -6.97
C ALA A 371 -19.83 -5.51 -6.44
N GLY A 372 -19.58 -4.79 -5.33
CA GLY A 372 -20.55 -3.88 -4.73
C GLY A 372 -20.75 -2.57 -5.50
N ILE A 373 -19.78 -2.15 -6.31
CA ILE A 373 -19.92 -0.99 -7.21
C ILE A 373 -20.69 -1.38 -8.49
N ASP A 374 -20.52 -2.64 -8.95
CA ASP A 374 -21.16 -3.16 -10.16
C ASP A 374 -22.65 -3.54 -9.94
N CYS A 375 -23.14 -3.61 -8.67
CA CYS A 375 -24.53 -3.87 -8.28
C CYS A 375 -25.31 -2.59 -7.97
#